data_05b6fce7eb0d2a9f8767dafa9958349a
#
_entry.id   05b6fce7eb0d2a9f8767dafa9958349a
#
_cell.length_a   1.000
_cell.length_b   1.000
_cell.length_c   1.000
_cell.angle_alpha   90.00
_cell.angle_beta   90.00
_cell.angle_gamma   90.00
#
_symmetry.space_group_name_H-M   'P 1'
#
loop_
_entity.id
_entity.type
_entity.pdbx_description
1 polymer ?
#
loop_
_entity_poly.entity_id
_entity_poly.type
_entity_poly.pdbx_seq_one_letter_code
_entity_poly.pdbx_strand_id
1 'polypeptide(L)'
;MKGIMIVGHGSRFNYNKWVMERQKERLEDMGFENIYIGFNETSIPMAGDTLSIMAAEGIDEVIAVPFFVASGLHITRDIPTKLGIPQNSDGGVVDINGKSVTVHYKQPFGNDPLLSMILSERAKELRDESKKGGILVIGHGSRLPHNKETIQFQSKRLEEMGFQNVRYAFNEFDEPKIENVMEEMAESGLEEIIVLPLFISMGAHLKNDIPAKIGLEDKIFNGTFIHNERTVTVKYALPIGEDPRLTEVIACKIREHM
;
A
#
# COMPACT_ATOMS: atom_id res chain seq x y z
N MET A 1 5.82 -5.62 28.76
CA MET A 1 4.56 -5.02 28.23
C MET A 1 4.65 -4.99 26.70
N LYS A 2 3.57 -5.40 26.01
CA LYS A 2 3.52 -5.37 24.54
C LYS A 2 3.16 -4.00 23.98
N GLY A 3 3.76 -3.65 22.85
CA GLY A 3 3.41 -2.47 22.06
C GLY A 3 3.42 -2.75 20.57
N ILE A 4 2.75 -1.91 19.82
CA ILE A 4 2.61 -2.02 18.38
C ILE A 4 3.30 -0.82 17.75
N MET A 5 4.15 -1.05 16.76
CA MET A 5 4.75 0.03 15.96
C MET A 5 4.31 -0.08 14.51
N ILE A 6 3.57 0.89 14.02
CA ILE A 6 3.30 1.03 12.59
C ILE A 6 4.49 1.78 11.98
N VAL A 7 5.18 1.17 11.01
CA VAL A 7 6.38 1.75 10.40
C VAL A 7 6.08 2.20 8.98
N GLY A 8 6.12 3.51 8.73
CA GLY A 8 5.92 4.10 7.41
C GLY A 8 7.20 4.50 6.70
N HIS A 9 7.09 4.80 5.42
CA HIS A 9 8.21 5.31 4.63
C HIS A 9 8.68 6.67 5.17
N GLY A 10 7.74 7.55 5.44
CA GLY A 10 7.96 8.97 5.65
C GLY A 10 7.81 9.77 4.36
N SER A 11 7.49 11.04 4.47
CA SER A 11 7.29 11.91 3.32
C SER A 11 7.50 13.38 3.72
N ARG A 12 7.95 14.20 2.78
CA ARG A 12 7.96 15.66 2.95
C ARG A 12 6.55 16.25 3.05
N PHE A 13 5.55 15.52 2.57
CA PHE A 13 4.14 15.88 2.70
C PHE A 13 3.52 15.11 3.87
N ASN A 14 2.71 15.76 4.67
CA ASN A 14 2.09 15.16 5.87
C ASN A 14 1.05 14.05 5.56
N TYR A 15 0.78 13.77 4.29
CA TYR A 15 -0.28 12.86 3.89
C TYR A 15 -0.02 11.42 4.34
N ASN A 16 1.22 10.93 4.21
CA ASN A 16 1.57 9.58 4.69
C ASN A 16 1.39 9.46 6.20
N LYS A 17 1.84 10.47 6.96
CA LYS A 17 1.68 10.54 8.41
C LYS A 17 0.19 10.54 8.79
N TRP A 18 -0.61 11.38 8.16
CA TRP A 18 -2.06 11.46 8.40
C TRP A 18 -2.77 10.12 8.16
N VAL A 19 -2.46 9.43 7.07
CA VAL A 19 -3.01 8.10 6.78
C VAL A 19 -2.68 7.09 7.88
N MET A 20 -1.44 7.09 8.38
CA MET A 20 -1.01 6.20 9.47
C MET A 20 -1.68 6.55 10.80
N GLU A 21 -1.86 7.83 11.10
CA GLU A 21 -2.60 8.30 12.28
C GLU A 21 -4.06 7.82 12.23
N ARG A 22 -4.71 7.88 11.08
CA ARG A 22 -6.08 7.35 10.89
C ARG A 22 -6.16 5.85 11.09
N GLN A 23 -5.16 5.08 10.64
CA GLN A 23 -5.11 3.64 10.88
C GLN A 23 -4.85 3.33 12.37
N LYS A 24 -4.00 4.12 13.03
CA LYS A 24 -3.77 4.02 14.46
C LYS A 24 -5.07 4.24 15.25
N GLU A 25 -5.79 5.35 15.00
CA GLU A 25 -7.07 5.67 15.64
C GLU A 25 -8.06 4.49 15.52
N ARG A 26 -8.19 3.92 14.32
CA ARG A 26 -9.09 2.77 14.08
C ARG A 26 -8.65 1.51 14.83
N LEU A 27 -7.35 1.25 14.95
CA LEU A 27 -6.85 0.15 15.77
C LEU A 27 -7.14 0.37 17.26
N GLU A 28 -7.01 1.61 17.74
CA GLU A 28 -7.39 1.99 19.11
C GLU A 28 -8.90 1.75 19.34
N ASP A 29 -9.74 2.12 18.39
CA ASP A 29 -11.21 1.83 18.43
C ASP A 29 -11.51 0.32 18.44
N MET A 30 -10.62 -0.52 17.87
CA MET A 30 -10.70 -1.98 17.93
C MET A 30 -10.17 -2.57 19.25
N GLY A 31 -9.69 -1.73 20.16
CA GLY A 31 -9.21 -2.13 21.48
C GLY A 31 -7.71 -2.49 21.54
N PHE A 32 -6.93 -2.18 20.51
CA PHE A 32 -5.48 -2.30 20.58
C PHE A 32 -4.90 -1.12 21.38
N GLU A 33 -3.91 -1.40 22.21
CA GLU A 33 -3.25 -0.42 23.07
C GLU A 33 -1.76 -0.26 22.74
N ASN A 34 -1.12 0.78 23.24
CA ASN A 34 0.31 1.04 23.08
C ASN A 34 0.75 1.08 21.62
N ILE A 35 0.01 1.84 20.77
CA ILE A 35 0.28 1.96 19.34
C ILE A 35 1.13 3.20 19.07
N TYR A 36 2.25 3.00 18.41
CA TYR A 36 3.23 4.02 18.05
C TYR A 36 3.41 4.07 16.52
N ILE A 37 3.81 5.23 16.04
CA ILE A 37 4.17 5.43 14.64
C ILE A 37 5.65 5.77 14.56
N GLY A 38 6.37 5.06 13.71
CA GLY A 38 7.76 5.33 13.36
C GLY A 38 7.95 5.44 11.86
N PHE A 39 8.97 6.18 11.43
CA PHE A 39 9.24 6.39 10.01
C PHE A 39 10.61 5.86 9.62
N ASN A 40 10.69 5.36 8.37
CA ASN A 40 11.96 4.94 7.81
C ASN A 40 12.87 6.14 7.49
N GLU A 41 12.30 7.21 6.91
CA GLU A 41 13.06 8.42 6.54
C GLU A 41 12.15 9.66 6.49
N THR A 42 12.76 10.83 6.34
CA THR A 42 12.10 12.12 6.02
C THR A 42 11.14 12.65 7.09
N SER A 43 10.41 11.80 7.79
CA SER A 43 9.46 12.18 8.86
C SER A 43 9.98 11.76 10.23
N ILE A 44 9.45 12.36 11.29
CA ILE A 44 9.78 12.08 12.68
C ILE A 44 8.54 11.62 13.46
N PRO A 45 8.72 10.76 14.51
CA PRO A 45 9.98 10.14 14.93
C PRO A 45 10.47 9.05 13.97
N MET A 46 11.77 8.85 13.89
CA MET A 46 12.34 7.72 13.15
C MET A 46 12.02 6.40 13.86
N ALA A 47 11.98 5.29 13.11
CA ALA A 47 11.62 3.98 13.68
C ALA A 47 12.51 3.56 14.88
N GLY A 48 13.83 3.84 14.81
CA GLY A 48 14.74 3.58 15.93
C GLY A 48 14.48 4.46 17.14
N ASP A 49 14.15 5.75 16.93
CA ASP A 49 13.79 6.66 18.01
C ASP A 49 12.47 6.23 18.65
N THR A 50 11.49 5.82 17.84
CA THR A 50 10.22 5.28 18.34
C THR A 50 10.44 4.05 19.20
N LEU A 51 11.30 3.12 18.79
CA LEU A 51 11.63 1.94 19.56
C LEU A 51 12.27 2.31 20.90
N SER A 52 13.13 3.33 20.91
CA SER A 52 13.75 3.85 22.14
C SER A 52 12.73 4.48 23.10
N ILE A 53 11.74 5.22 22.56
CA ILE A 53 10.63 5.77 23.34
C ILE A 53 9.81 4.63 23.96
N MET A 54 9.41 3.64 23.16
CA MET A 54 8.65 2.48 23.63
C MET A 54 9.37 1.74 24.77
N ALA A 55 10.68 1.50 24.63
CA ALA A 55 11.50 0.88 25.66
C ALA A 55 11.58 1.74 26.94
N ALA A 56 11.67 3.06 26.82
CA ALA A 56 11.66 3.97 27.96
C ALA A 56 10.34 3.90 28.73
N GLU A 57 9.20 3.74 28.04
CA GLU A 57 7.87 3.59 28.62
C GLU A 57 7.57 2.17 29.14
N GLY A 58 8.57 1.26 29.08
CA GLY A 58 8.47 -0.08 29.68
C GLY A 58 7.95 -1.16 28.74
N ILE A 59 7.90 -0.89 27.45
CA ILE A 59 7.59 -1.89 26.43
C ILE A 59 8.84 -2.75 26.19
N ASP A 60 8.70 -4.07 26.32
CA ASP A 60 9.75 -5.07 26.19
C ASP A 60 9.47 -6.09 25.04
N GLU A 61 8.28 -5.99 24.44
CA GLU A 61 7.89 -6.77 23.28
C GLU A 61 7.18 -5.87 22.27
N VAL A 62 7.71 -5.75 21.06
CA VAL A 62 7.22 -4.84 20.02
C VAL A 62 6.80 -5.63 18.78
N ILE A 63 5.58 -5.42 18.32
CA ILE A 63 5.11 -5.90 17.03
C ILE A 63 5.25 -4.75 16.02
N ALA A 64 6.27 -4.82 15.17
CA ALA A 64 6.55 -3.80 14.17
C ALA A 64 5.92 -4.19 12.82
N VAL A 65 4.92 -3.41 12.39
CA VAL A 65 4.15 -3.65 11.17
C VAL A 65 4.53 -2.62 10.11
N PRO A 66 5.24 -3.04 9.04
CA PRO A 66 5.53 -2.16 7.91
C PRO A 66 4.26 -1.74 7.18
N PHE A 67 4.00 -0.44 7.12
CA PHE A 67 2.88 0.13 6.38
C PHE A 67 3.27 0.37 4.92
N PHE A 68 3.51 -0.74 4.22
CA PHE A 68 4.00 -0.79 2.84
C PHE A 68 3.23 -1.81 2.01
N VAL A 69 3.07 -1.51 0.73
CA VAL A 69 2.44 -2.44 -0.21
C VAL A 69 3.37 -3.61 -0.54
N ALA A 70 4.61 -3.35 -0.87
CA ALA A 70 5.53 -4.38 -1.34
C ALA A 70 6.84 -4.39 -0.55
N SER A 71 7.51 -5.54 -0.55
CA SER A 71 8.86 -5.66 -0.05
C SER A 71 9.85 -4.89 -0.92
N GLY A 72 11.03 -4.63 -0.40
CA GLY A 72 12.09 -3.90 -1.05
C GLY A 72 13.21 -3.58 -0.07
N LEU A 73 14.22 -2.81 -0.47
CA LEU A 73 15.36 -2.49 0.39
C LEU A 73 14.96 -1.82 1.71
N HIS A 74 13.93 -1.00 1.71
CA HIS A 74 13.43 -0.41 2.96
C HIS A 74 12.94 -1.45 3.95
N ILE A 75 12.24 -2.48 3.47
CA ILE A 75 11.67 -3.55 4.31
C ILE A 75 12.76 -4.55 4.73
N THR A 76 13.63 -4.94 3.81
CA THR A 76 14.58 -6.04 4.05
C THR A 76 15.87 -5.58 4.72
N ARG A 77 16.22 -4.29 4.61
CA ARG A 77 17.50 -3.74 5.08
C ARG A 77 17.33 -2.51 5.97
N ASP A 78 16.69 -1.45 5.46
CA ASP A 78 16.78 -0.13 6.09
C ASP A 78 16.03 -0.07 7.43
N ILE A 79 14.77 -0.53 7.47
CA ILE A 79 13.97 -0.59 8.70
C ILE A 79 14.56 -1.59 9.70
N PRO A 80 14.90 -2.84 9.33
CA PRO A 80 15.61 -3.76 10.23
C PRO A 80 16.86 -3.15 10.84
N THR A 81 17.69 -2.47 10.04
CA THR A 81 18.90 -1.81 10.54
C THR A 81 18.58 -0.72 11.56
N LYS A 82 17.53 0.08 11.34
CA LYS A 82 17.10 1.11 12.30
C LYS A 82 16.51 0.55 13.60
N LEU A 83 15.87 -0.62 13.51
CA LEU A 83 15.34 -1.33 14.68
C LEU A 83 16.42 -2.15 15.41
N GLY A 84 17.64 -2.25 14.86
CA GLY A 84 18.71 -3.05 15.45
C GLY A 84 18.55 -4.57 15.28
N ILE A 85 17.62 -5.02 14.42
CA ILE A 85 17.41 -6.44 14.12
C ILE A 85 18.18 -6.87 12.86
N PRO A 86 18.45 -8.18 12.68
CA PRO A 86 19.12 -8.66 11.47
C PRO A 86 18.34 -8.32 10.19
N GLN A 87 19.06 -8.02 9.12
CA GLN A 87 18.46 -7.83 7.80
C GLN A 87 17.83 -9.13 7.31
N ASN A 88 16.73 -9.00 6.54
CA ASN A 88 15.96 -10.14 6.03
C ASN A 88 15.42 -11.08 7.14
N SER A 89 15.21 -10.59 8.36
CA SER A 89 14.66 -11.36 9.47
C SER A 89 13.22 -10.95 9.79
N ASP A 90 12.50 -11.84 10.46
CA ASP A 90 11.16 -11.58 10.98
C ASP A 90 11.18 -11.01 12.42
N GLY A 91 12.36 -10.54 12.86
CA GLY A 91 12.54 -9.90 14.16
C GLY A 91 13.84 -10.27 14.85
N GLY A 92 13.92 -9.97 16.13
CA GLY A 92 15.09 -10.24 16.95
C GLY A 92 14.98 -9.64 18.34
N VAL A 93 15.98 -9.88 19.17
CA VAL A 93 16.12 -9.26 20.48
C VAL A 93 17.19 -8.18 20.37
N VAL A 94 16.85 -6.98 20.81
CA VAL A 94 17.74 -5.81 20.76
C VAL A 94 17.95 -5.23 22.14
N ASP A 95 19.13 -4.69 22.41
CA ASP A 95 19.39 -3.93 23.63
C ASP A 95 19.14 -2.44 23.37
N ILE A 96 18.26 -1.86 24.15
CA ILE A 96 17.96 -0.42 24.09
C ILE A 96 18.29 0.18 25.48
N ASN A 97 19.47 0.77 25.59
CA ASN A 97 19.96 1.40 26.82
C ASN A 97 19.93 0.45 28.04
N GLY A 98 20.37 -0.80 27.84
CA GLY A 98 20.42 -1.83 28.88
C GLY A 98 19.08 -2.55 29.12
N LYS A 99 18.05 -2.29 28.30
CA LYS A 99 16.77 -3.01 28.31
C LYS A 99 16.70 -3.95 27.11
N SER A 100 16.44 -5.23 27.37
CA SER A 100 16.20 -6.22 26.31
C SER A 100 14.77 -6.04 25.76
N VAL A 101 14.65 -5.79 24.46
CA VAL A 101 13.37 -5.64 23.74
C VAL A 101 13.28 -6.68 22.64
N THR A 102 12.21 -7.47 22.66
CA THR A 102 11.90 -8.42 21.58
C THR A 102 11.11 -7.71 20.49
N VAL A 103 11.59 -7.74 19.27
CA VAL A 103 10.91 -7.15 18.09
C VAL A 103 10.40 -8.26 17.19
N HIS A 104 9.11 -8.33 16.94
CA HIS A 104 8.46 -9.14 15.91
C HIS A 104 8.24 -8.26 14.68
N TYR A 105 8.97 -8.50 13.62
CA TYR A 105 8.92 -7.69 12.41
C TYR A 105 8.07 -8.36 11.34
N LYS A 106 6.98 -7.71 10.96
CA LYS A 106 5.99 -8.26 10.05
C LYS A 106 6.32 -7.99 8.58
N GLN A 107 5.76 -8.81 7.70
CA GLN A 107 5.84 -8.59 6.25
C GLN A 107 4.87 -7.49 5.81
N PRO A 108 5.16 -6.78 4.70
CA PRO A 108 4.22 -5.86 4.05
C PRO A 108 2.90 -6.56 3.71
N PHE A 109 1.85 -5.79 3.47
CA PHE A 109 0.50 -6.35 3.28
C PHE A 109 0.11 -6.54 1.80
N GLY A 110 0.97 -6.21 0.85
CA GLY A 110 0.60 -6.22 -0.56
C GLY A 110 0.21 -7.60 -1.12
N ASN A 111 0.72 -8.69 -0.55
CA ASN A 111 0.36 -10.05 -0.91
C ASN A 111 -0.71 -10.65 0.02
N ASP A 112 -1.34 -9.85 0.88
CA ASP A 112 -2.39 -10.33 1.77
C ASP A 112 -3.68 -10.55 0.98
N PRO A 113 -4.36 -11.71 1.12
CA PRO A 113 -5.64 -11.99 0.47
C PRO A 113 -6.75 -10.99 0.82
N LEU A 114 -6.74 -10.41 2.03
CA LEU A 114 -7.71 -9.40 2.42
C LEU A 114 -7.58 -8.13 1.56
N LEU A 115 -6.36 -7.80 1.10
CA LEU A 115 -6.17 -6.69 0.17
C LEU A 115 -6.89 -6.94 -1.17
N SER A 116 -6.89 -8.18 -1.66
CA SER A 116 -7.66 -8.53 -2.87
C SER A 116 -9.15 -8.29 -2.69
N MET A 117 -9.68 -8.55 -1.50
CA MET A 117 -11.08 -8.25 -1.17
C MET A 117 -11.35 -6.74 -1.19
N ILE A 118 -10.46 -5.94 -0.61
CA ILE A 118 -10.57 -4.47 -0.64
C ILE A 118 -10.58 -3.96 -2.09
N LEU A 119 -9.68 -4.44 -2.93
CA LEU A 119 -9.61 -4.07 -4.34
C LEU A 119 -10.89 -4.49 -5.11
N SER A 120 -11.38 -5.70 -4.83
CA SER A 120 -12.65 -6.20 -5.40
C SER A 120 -13.85 -5.31 -5.04
N GLU A 121 -13.99 -4.94 -3.77
CA GLU A 121 -15.08 -4.07 -3.33
C GLU A 121 -14.98 -2.68 -3.97
N ARG A 122 -13.79 -2.10 -4.04
CA ARG A 122 -13.57 -0.82 -4.73
C ARG A 122 -13.90 -0.89 -6.21
N ALA A 123 -13.53 -1.99 -6.87
CA ALA A 123 -13.90 -2.19 -8.28
C ALA A 123 -15.40 -2.25 -8.45
N LYS A 124 -16.13 -2.96 -7.59
CA LYS A 124 -17.60 -3.05 -7.60
C LYS A 124 -18.27 -1.69 -7.32
N GLU A 125 -17.76 -0.93 -6.33
CA GLU A 125 -18.27 0.39 -5.99
C GLU A 125 -18.19 1.39 -7.15
N LEU A 126 -17.16 1.25 -8.01
CA LEU A 126 -16.93 2.15 -9.14
C LEU A 126 -17.59 1.67 -10.43
N ARG A 127 -17.84 0.37 -10.59
CA ARG A 127 -18.28 -0.24 -11.82
C ARG A 127 -19.69 0.21 -12.25
N ASP A 128 -19.85 0.44 -13.54
CA ASP A 128 -21.14 0.54 -14.19
C ASP A 128 -21.47 -0.80 -14.86
N GLU A 129 -22.38 -1.56 -14.28
CA GLU A 129 -22.75 -2.90 -14.75
C GLU A 129 -23.38 -2.92 -16.15
N SER A 130 -23.83 -1.77 -16.66
CA SER A 130 -24.36 -1.65 -18.00
C SER A 130 -23.28 -1.56 -19.09
N LYS A 131 -22.02 -1.38 -18.70
CA LYS A 131 -20.88 -1.19 -19.60
C LYS A 131 -19.98 -2.41 -19.65
N LYS A 132 -19.38 -2.63 -20.82
CA LYS A 132 -18.27 -3.58 -20.96
C LYS A 132 -17.03 -2.98 -20.29
N GLY A 133 -16.77 -3.36 -19.06
CA GLY A 133 -15.71 -2.80 -18.24
C GLY A 133 -14.44 -3.66 -18.17
N GLY A 134 -13.33 -3.01 -17.83
CA GLY A 134 -12.07 -3.63 -17.45
C GLY A 134 -11.48 -3.00 -16.19
N ILE A 135 -10.50 -3.67 -15.61
CA ILE A 135 -9.76 -3.21 -14.41
C ILE A 135 -8.29 -3.05 -14.76
N LEU A 136 -7.72 -1.92 -14.38
CA LEU A 136 -6.28 -1.67 -14.47
C LEU A 136 -5.71 -1.47 -13.06
N VAL A 137 -4.93 -2.44 -12.58
CA VAL A 137 -4.19 -2.32 -11.32
C VAL A 137 -2.85 -1.64 -11.60
N ILE A 138 -2.59 -0.53 -10.90
CA ILE A 138 -1.37 0.25 -11.11
C ILE A 138 -0.44 0.15 -9.91
N GLY A 139 0.83 -0.23 -10.19
CA GLY A 139 1.94 -0.15 -9.25
C GLY A 139 2.88 1.02 -9.55
N HIS A 140 3.72 1.35 -8.57
CA HIS A 140 4.80 2.32 -8.79
C HIS A 140 5.82 1.79 -9.79
N GLY A 141 6.13 0.51 -9.69
CA GLY A 141 7.28 -0.11 -10.32
C GLY A 141 8.54 0.00 -9.46
N SER A 142 9.47 -0.88 -9.67
CA SER A 142 10.72 -0.95 -8.91
C SER A 142 11.82 -1.65 -9.71
N ARG A 143 13.07 -1.32 -9.42
CA ARG A 143 14.23 -2.08 -9.95
C ARG A 143 14.35 -3.48 -9.31
N LEU A 144 13.63 -3.73 -8.22
CA LEU A 144 13.53 -5.03 -7.56
C LEU A 144 12.19 -5.69 -7.90
N PRO A 145 12.13 -7.03 -7.96
CA PRO A 145 10.96 -7.76 -8.49
C PRO A 145 9.71 -7.65 -7.61
N HIS A 146 9.85 -7.39 -6.34
CA HIS A 146 8.78 -7.53 -5.35
C HIS A 146 7.54 -6.65 -5.61
N ASN A 147 7.71 -5.43 -6.11
CA ASN A 147 6.56 -4.60 -6.46
C ASN A 147 5.77 -5.22 -7.61
N LYS A 148 6.47 -5.67 -8.65
CA LYS A 148 5.88 -6.35 -9.81
C LYS A 148 5.14 -7.62 -9.41
N GLU A 149 5.76 -8.47 -8.62
CA GLU A 149 5.16 -9.69 -8.08
C GLU A 149 3.87 -9.41 -7.31
N THR A 150 3.88 -8.39 -6.46
CA THR A 150 2.69 -7.96 -5.71
C THR A 150 1.56 -7.48 -6.62
N ILE A 151 1.86 -6.64 -7.62
CA ILE A 151 0.85 -6.15 -8.56
C ILE A 151 0.28 -7.30 -9.41
N GLN A 152 1.11 -8.19 -9.89
CA GLN A 152 0.70 -9.39 -10.63
C GLN A 152 -0.17 -10.32 -9.76
N PHE A 153 0.23 -10.54 -8.50
CA PHE A 153 -0.54 -11.34 -7.55
C PHE A 153 -1.94 -10.77 -7.36
N GLN A 154 -2.07 -9.48 -7.07
CA GLN A 154 -3.36 -8.83 -6.85
C GLN A 154 -4.23 -8.82 -8.11
N SER A 155 -3.63 -8.60 -9.27
CA SER A 155 -4.37 -8.66 -10.55
C SER A 155 -4.91 -10.06 -10.83
N LYS A 156 -4.11 -11.10 -10.62
CA LYS A 156 -4.53 -12.50 -10.76
C LYS A 156 -5.64 -12.85 -9.77
N ARG A 157 -5.55 -12.37 -8.52
CA ARG A 157 -6.60 -12.58 -7.53
C ARG A 157 -7.94 -11.98 -7.96
N LEU A 158 -7.93 -10.79 -8.57
CA LEU A 158 -9.16 -10.19 -9.11
C LEU A 158 -9.74 -11.04 -10.25
N GLU A 159 -8.92 -11.59 -11.15
CA GLU A 159 -9.37 -12.53 -12.18
C GLU A 159 -10.01 -13.80 -11.56
N GLU A 160 -9.36 -14.38 -10.56
CA GLU A 160 -9.87 -15.55 -9.82
C GLU A 160 -11.19 -15.25 -9.09
N MET A 161 -11.44 -14.00 -8.68
CA MET A 161 -12.69 -13.51 -8.10
C MET A 161 -13.77 -13.22 -9.15
N GLY A 162 -13.51 -13.47 -10.43
CA GLY A 162 -14.47 -13.39 -11.53
C GLY A 162 -14.48 -12.06 -12.29
N PHE A 163 -13.57 -11.13 -12.00
CA PHE A 163 -13.45 -9.92 -12.81
C PHE A 163 -12.84 -10.24 -14.17
N GLN A 164 -13.43 -9.65 -15.22
CA GLN A 164 -12.95 -9.81 -16.59
C GLN A 164 -12.08 -8.62 -17.00
N ASN A 165 -11.24 -8.83 -18.01
CA ASN A 165 -10.38 -7.78 -18.59
C ASN A 165 -9.50 -7.09 -17.52
N VAL A 166 -8.96 -7.86 -16.58
CA VAL A 166 -8.01 -7.35 -15.62
C VAL A 166 -6.64 -7.21 -16.26
N ARG A 167 -6.02 -6.05 -16.11
CA ARG A 167 -4.65 -5.76 -16.54
C ARG A 167 -3.90 -5.10 -15.41
N TYR A 168 -2.58 -5.06 -15.53
CA TYR A 168 -1.73 -4.31 -14.63
C TYR A 168 -0.73 -3.46 -15.41
N ALA A 169 -0.28 -2.37 -14.79
CA ALA A 169 0.73 -1.50 -15.36
C ALA A 169 1.57 -0.82 -14.27
N PHE A 170 2.66 -0.20 -14.68
CA PHE A 170 3.58 0.49 -13.78
C PHE A 170 3.80 1.93 -14.20
N ASN A 171 3.88 2.81 -13.19
CA ASN A 171 4.16 4.22 -13.44
C ASN A 171 5.60 4.45 -13.89
N GLU A 172 6.55 3.75 -13.25
CA GLU A 172 8.00 3.86 -13.52
C GLU A 172 8.67 2.48 -13.53
N PHE A 173 9.93 2.41 -13.82
CA PHE A 173 10.89 1.30 -13.71
C PHE A 173 10.50 -0.04 -14.36
N ASP A 174 9.27 -0.51 -14.17
CA ASP A 174 8.77 -1.80 -14.67
C ASP A 174 7.95 -1.67 -15.96
N GLU A 175 7.67 -2.82 -16.58
CA GLU A 175 6.77 -2.99 -17.73
C GLU A 175 5.63 -3.97 -17.36
N PRO A 176 4.43 -3.78 -18.01
CA PRO A 176 4.09 -2.76 -19.03
C PRO A 176 3.85 -1.37 -18.44
N LYS A 177 4.02 -0.32 -19.28
CA LYS A 177 3.71 1.06 -18.91
C LYS A 177 2.22 1.32 -18.94
N ILE A 178 1.78 2.29 -18.12
CA ILE A 178 0.36 2.68 -18.02
C ILE A 178 -0.19 3.07 -19.39
N GLU A 179 0.55 3.88 -20.14
CA GLU A 179 0.14 4.40 -21.45
C GLU A 179 -0.15 3.26 -22.43
N ASN A 180 0.76 2.30 -22.55
CA ASN A 180 0.62 1.16 -23.46
C ASN A 180 -0.61 0.30 -23.12
N VAL A 181 -0.81 0.02 -21.82
CA VAL A 181 -1.94 -0.81 -21.37
C VAL A 181 -3.27 -0.09 -21.56
N MET A 182 -3.33 1.22 -21.35
CA MET A 182 -4.52 2.03 -21.59
C MET A 182 -4.93 1.99 -23.08
N GLU A 183 -3.96 2.11 -23.99
CA GLU A 183 -4.18 1.99 -25.44
C GLU A 183 -4.71 0.61 -25.82
N GLU A 184 -4.06 -0.47 -25.36
CA GLU A 184 -4.51 -1.86 -25.59
C GLU A 184 -5.93 -2.10 -25.06
N MET A 185 -6.23 -1.60 -23.85
CA MET A 185 -7.56 -1.75 -23.27
C MET A 185 -8.63 -0.97 -24.06
N ALA A 186 -8.33 0.23 -24.54
CA ALA A 186 -9.23 0.99 -25.40
C ALA A 186 -9.48 0.27 -26.73
N GLU A 187 -8.44 -0.31 -27.35
CA GLU A 187 -8.55 -1.06 -28.60
C GLU A 187 -9.35 -2.36 -28.46
N SER A 188 -9.39 -2.97 -27.26
CA SER A 188 -10.17 -4.19 -26.99
C SER A 188 -11.69 -3.97 -26.94
N GLY A 189 -12.15 -2.74 -27.15
CA GLY A 189 -13.55 -2.37 -27.19
C GLY A 189 -14.21 -2.31 -25.81
N LEU A 190 -13.46 -1.93 -24.79
CA LEU A 190 -14.01 -1.60 -23.48
C LEU A 190 -14.68 -0.23 -23.51
N GLU A 191 -15.75 -0.08 -22.76
CA GLU A 191 -16.50 1.17 -22.59
C GLU A 191 -16.14 1.89 -21.27
N GLU A 192 -15.58 1.11 -20.30
CA GLU A 192 -15.14 1.61 -19.00
C GLU A 192 -13.85 0.93 -18.56
N ILE A 193 -12.95 1.70 -17.96
CA ILE A 193 -11.75 1.21 -17.27
C ILE A 193 -11.76 1.74 -15.85
N ILE A 194 -11.74 0.83 -14.88
CA ILE A 194 -11.57 1.14 -13.46
C ILE A 194 -10.10 1.02 -13.13
N VAL A 195 -9.50 2.11 -12.71
CA VAL A 195 -8.08 2.18 -12.36
C VAL A 195 -7.93 2.08 -10.85
N LEU A 196 -7.24 1.05 -10.37
CA LEU A 196 -6.99 0.75 -8.96
C LEU A 196 -5.51 0.99 -8.64
N PRO A 197 -5.14 2.16 -8.07
CA PRO A 197 -3.75 2.41 -7.67
C PRO A 197 -3.43 1.64 -6.39
N LEU A 198 -2.45 0.74 -6.47
CA LEU A 198 -1.94 0.02 -5.30
C LEU A 198 -0.81 0.83 -4.65
N PHE A 199 -1.21 1.92 -4.00
CA PHE A 199 -0.36 2.90 -3.31
C PHE A 199 -0.92 3.18 -1.92
N ILE A 200 -0.04 3.51 -0.98
CA ILE A 200 -0.42 3.81 0.39
C ILE A 200 -1.11 5.17 0.52
N SER A 201 -0.56 6.20 -0.09
CA SER A 201 -1.01 7.57 0.14
C SER A 201 -0.94 8.40 -1.13
N MET A 202 -1.77 9.44 -1.16
CA MET A 202 -1.75 10.41 -2.24
C MET A 202 -0.41 11.15 -2.29
N GLY A 203 0.25 11.12 -3.44
CA GLY A 203 1.52 11.79 -3.70
C GLY A 203 1.52 12.45 -5.08
N ALA A 204 2.66 12.98 -5.50
CA ALA A 204 2.79 13.64 -6.81
C ALA A 204 2.38 12.72 -7.97
N HIS A 205 2.82 11.46 -7.94
CA HIS A 205 2.46 10.48 -8.97
C HIS A 205 0.95 10.26 -9.10
N LEU A 206 0.25 10.13 -7.98
CA LEU A 206 -1.19 9.90 -7.97
C LEU A 206 -2.01 11.15 -8.31
N LYS A 207 -1.46 12.33 -8.06
CA LYS A 207 -2.14 13.61 -8.35
C LYS A 207 -1.91 14.12 -9.77
N ASN A 208 -0.72 13.87 -10.32
CA ASN A 208 -0.28 14.49 -11.56
C ASN A 208 0.06 13.46 -12.63
N ASP A 209 1.01 12.57 -12.37
CA ASP A 209 1.61 11.72 -13.40
C ASP A 209 0.63 10.65 -13.91
N ILE A 210 0.01 9.91 -13.00
CA ILE A 210 -0.94 8.84 -13.36
C ILE A 210 -2.21 9.41 -13.99
N PRO A 211 -2.86 10.48 -13.43
CA PRO A 211 -4.01 11.09 -14.08
C PRO A 211 -3.74 11.51 -15.53
N ALA A 212 -2.60 12.16 -15.81
CA ALA A 212 -2.23 12.54 -17.18
C ALA A 212 -2.14 11.34 -18.12
N LYS A 213 -1.54 10.22 -17.65
CA LYS A 213 -1.39 8.97 -18.43
C LYS A 213 -2.70 8.23 -18.72
N ILE A 214 -3.71 8.43 -17.90
CA ILE A 214 -5.03 7.78 -18.03
C ILE A 214 -6.13 8.73 -18.53
N GLY A 215 -5.76 9.92 -19.03
CA GLY A 215 -6.70 10.87 -19.63
C GLY A 215 -7.51 11.72 -18.62
N LEU A 216 -6.99 11.94 -17.43
CA LEU A 216 -7.69 12.69 -16.35
C LEU A 216 -7.03 14.04 -16.01
N GLU A 217 -6.39 14.72 -16.98
CA GLU A 217 -5.52 15.88 -16.78
C GLU A 217 -6.06 16.96 -15.81
N ASP A 218 -7.38 17.23 -15.83
CA ASP A 218 -8.00 18.22 -14.94
C ASP A 218 -9.04 17.61 -13.96
N LYS A 219 -9.17 16.28 -13.92
CA LYS A 219 -10.19 15.56 -13.17
C LYS A 219 -9.58 14.37 -12.43
N ILE A 220 -9.50 14.45 -11.13
CA ILE A 220 -8.74 13.47 -10.34
C ILE A 220 -9.39 12.07 -10.34
N PHE A 221 -10.72 11.93 -10.51
CA PHE A 221 -11.39 10.65 -10.25
C PHE A 221 -12.20 10.07 -11.41
N ASN A 222 -12.73 10.89 -12.30
CA ASN A 222 -13.56 10.43 -13.41
C ASN A 222 -13.30 11.26 -14.66
N GLY A 223 -13.18 10.60 -15.79
CA GLY A 223 -12.98 11.27 -17.08
C GLY A 223 -13.08 10.32 -18.23
N THR A 224 -12.44 10.66 -19.33
CA THR A 224 -12.44 9.87 -20.56
C THR A 224 -11.03 9.75 -21.11
N PHE A 225 -10.67 8.55 -21.54
CA PHE A 225 -9.47 8.29 -22.31
C PHE A 225 -9.85 8.16 -23.78
N ILE A 226 -9.15 8.88 -24.65
CA ILE A 226 -9.41 8.88 -26.09
C ILE A 226 -8.20 8.30 -26.80
N HIS A 227 -8.42 7.24 -27.59
CA HIS A 227 -7.40 6.63 -28.41
C HIS A 227 -8.01 6.11 -29.74
N ASN A 228 -7.43 6.47 -30.88
CA ASN A 228 -7.89 6.05 -32.20
C ASN A 228 -9.42 6.20 -32.41
N GLU A 229 -9.97 7.39 -32.16
CA GLU A 229 -11.41 7.72 -32.23
C GLU A 229 -12.31 6.96 -31.24
N ARG A 230 -11.75 6.12 -30.38
CA ARG A 230 -12.46 5.44 -29.31
C ARG A 230 -12.44 6.28 -28.04
N THR A 231 -13.56 6.33 -27.37
CA THR A 231 -13.71 7.02 -26.09
C THR A 231 -14.07 6.01 -25.02
N VAL A 232 -13.26 5.91 -23.96
CA VAL A 232 -13.46 5.00 -22.84
C VAL A 232 -13.64 5.83 -21.56
N THR A 233 -14.69 5.52 -20.79
CA THR A 233 -14.85 6.12 -19.45
C THR A 233 -13.77 5.61 -18.53
N VAL A 234 -13.10 6.51 -17.80
CA VAL A 234 -12.08 6.14 -16.81
C VAL A 234 -12.55 6.55 -15.43
N LYS A 235 -12.51 5.61 -14.49
CA LYS A 235 -12.78 5.83 -13.08
C LYS A 235 -11.56 5.48 -12.27
N TYR A 236 -11.03 6.43 -11.52
CA TYR A 236 -9.78 6.33 -10.79
C TYR A 236 -10.05 6.27 -9.29
N ALA A 237 -9.70 5.15 -8.66
CA ALA A 237 -9.87 4.95 -7.23
C ALA A 237 -8.84 5.75 -6.41
N LEU A 238 -9.20 6.04 -5.17
CA LEU A 238 -8.25 6.57 -4.17
C LEU A 238 -7.18 5.53 -3.82
N PRO A 239 -5.99 5.95 -3.31
CA PRO A 239 -5.00 5.03 -2.76
C PRO A 239 -5.58 4.25 -1.57
N ILE A 240 -5.02 3.05 -1.33
CA ILE A 240 -5.59 2.10 -0.36
C ILE A 240 -5.37 2.46 1.11
N GLY A 241 -4.39 3.32 1.41
CA GLY A 241 -3.97 3.56 2.79
C GLY A 241 -5.04 4.14 3.71
N GLU A 242 -6.01 4.87 3.14
CA GLU A 242 -7.14 5.44 3.90
C GLU A 242 -8.32 4.48 4.07
N ASP A 243 -8.32 3.37 3.35
CA ASP A 243 -9.43 2.43 3.39
C ASP A 243 -9.58 1.84 4.80
N PRO A 244 -10.77 1.98 5.45
CA PRO A 244 -10.97 1.45 6.79
C PRO A 244 -10.82 -0.08 6.86
N ARG A 245 -11.07 -0.78 5.77
CA ARG A 245 -10.89 -2.24 5.68
C ARG A 245 -9.41 -2.66 5.80
N LEU A 246 -8.47 -1.75 5.46
CA LEU A 246 -7.03 -2.00 5.63
C LEU A 246 -6.64 -2.14 7.11
N THR A 247 -7.41 -1.54 8.03
CA THR A 247 -7.21 -1.72 9.48
C THR A 247 -7.29 -3.19 9.89
N GLU A 248 -8.21 -3.96 9.30
CA GLU A 248 -8.30 -5.40 9.57
C GLU A 248 -7.07 -6.18 9.08
N VAL A 249 -6.51 -5.80 7.94
CA VAL A 249 -5.25 -6.39 7.45
C VAL A 249 -4.12 -6.18 8.46
N ILE A 250 -4.01 -4.96 8.98
CA ILE A 250 -3.02 -4.62 10.01
C ILE A 250 -3.31 -5.38 11.30
N ALA A 251 -4.56 -5.39 11.74
CA ALA A 251 -5.00 -6.07 12.95
C ALA A 251 -4.73 -7.60 12.90
N CYS A 252 -4.96 -8.24 11.76
CA CYS A 252 -4.62 -9.65 11.57
C CYS A 252 -3.12 -9.91 11.79
N LYS A 253 -2.25 -9.07 11.22
CA LYS A 253 -0.79 -9.18 11.41
C LYS A 253 -0.36 -8.97 12.89
N ILE A 254 -1.06 -8.11 13.62
CA ILE A 254 -0.80 -7.87 15.04
C ILE A 254 -1.22 -9.10 15.86
N ARG A 255 -2.43 -9.66 15.60
CA ARG A 255 -2.99 -10.80 16.35
C ARG A 255 -2.15 -12.08 16.27
N GLU A 256 -1.29 -12.22 15.25
CA GLU A 256 -0.36 -13.36 15.14
C GLU A 256 0.63 -13.47 16.31
N HIS A 257 0.83 -12.36 17.07
CA HIS A 257 1.79 -12.28 18.20
C HIS A 257 1.16 -11.70 19.49
N MET A 258 -0.17 -11.56 19.51
CA MET A 258 -0.91 -11.22 20.72
C MET A 258 -1.19 -12.46 21.58
#